data_8a9c3a46916968a8ff6a118d234d428f
#
_entry.id   8a9c3a46916968a8ff6a118d234d428f
#
_cell.length_a   1.000
_cell.length_b   1.000
_cell.length_c   1.000
_cell.angle_alpha   90.00
_cell.angle_beta   90.00
_cell.angle_gamma   90.00
#
_symmetry.space_group_name_H-M   'P 1'
#
loop_
_entity.id
_entity.type
_entity.pdbx_description
1 polymer ?
#
loop_
_entity_poly.entity_id
_entity_poly.type
_entity_poly.pdbx_seq_one_letter_code
_entity_poly.pdbx_strand_id
1 'polypeptide(L)'
;MADYILEMKNIVKEFPGVKALDNVNLAVERGEIHALCGENGAGKSTLMKVLSGIHPYGSYEGDIIYNGEVCKFNTLHDSEAKGIVIIHQELALIPMLSIGENMFLGNEKKGKFGINWDETYSEAEKHMAQVGLKESAQTLIKDIGTGKQQLVEIAKLLNVDIKELIEDYDTNTFR
;
A
#
# COMPACT_ATOMS: atom_id res chain seq x y z
N MET A 1 -0.61 18.80 22.63
CA MET A 1 0.37 17.78 22.19
C MET A 1 -0.05 17.37 20.80
N ALA A 2 0.89 17.23 19.85
CA ALA A 2 0.57 16.74 18.53
C ALA A 2 0.02 15.31 18.66
N ASP A 3 -1.06 15.00 17.93
CA ASP A 3 -1.69 13.67 17.90
C ASP A 3 -1.08 12.89 16.73
N TYR A 4 0.09 12.31 16.96
CA TYR A 4 0.77 11.51 15.95
C TYR A 4 0.12 10.13 15.85
N ILE A 5 -0.29 9.77 14.62
CA ILE A 5 -0.76 8.44 14.32
C ILE A 5 0.40 7.48 14.10
N LEU A 6 1.47 7.97 13.46
CA LEU A 6 2.68 7.21 13.17
C LEU A 6 3.90 7.99 13.63
N GLU A 7 4.79 7.30 14.34
CA GLU A 7 6.13 7.77 14.62
C GLU A 7 7.13 6.64 14.30
N MET A 8 8.16 6.96 13.56
CA MET A 8 9.33 6.09 13.37
C MET A 8 10.51 6.81 14.03
N LYS A 9 11.15 6.16 15.01
CA LYS A 9 12.19 6.80 15.85
C LYS A 9 13.53 6.09 15.69
N ASN A 10 14.55 6.85 15.36
CA ASN A 10 15.95 6.40 15.28
C ASN A 10 16.13 5.19 14.36
N ILE A 11 15.45 5.18 13.21
CA ILE A 11 15.51 4.04 12.29
C ILE A 11 16.87 3.98 11.62
N VAL A 12 17.56 2.86 11.80
CA VAL A 12 18.82 2.54 11.14
C VAL A 12 18.63 1.25 10.34
N LYS A 13 18.97 1.29 9.06
CA LYS A 13 18.95 0.11 8.18
C LYS A 13 20.23 0.02 7.38
N GLU A 14 20.94 -1.07 7.56
CA GLU A 14 22.17 -1.37 6.83
C GLU A 14 21.96 -2.56 5.90
N PHE A 15 22.56 -2.47 4.71
CA PHE A 15 22.75 -3.55 3.76
C PHE A 15 24.26 -3.78 3.60
N PRO A 16 24.71 -4.92 3.07
CA PRO A 16 26.13 -5.15 2.83
C PRO A 16 26.77 -4.00 2.05
N GLY A 17 27.64 -3.23 2.72
CA GLY A 17 28.38 -2.10 2.13
C GLY A 17 27.64 -0.77 2.04
N VAL A 18 26.36 -0.69 2.48
CA VAL A 18 25.58 0.56 2.41
C VAL A 18 24.71 0.74 3.64
N LYS A 19 24.82 1.87 4.32
CA LYS A 19 23.86 2.32 5.33
C LYS A 19 22.75 3.09 4.62
N ALA A 20 21.61 2.45 4.39
CA ALA A 20 20.48 3.01 3.64
C ALA A 20 19.64 3.99 4.48
N LEU A 21 19.54 3.75 5.79
CA LEU A 21 18.91 4.67 6.76
C LEU A 21 19.86 4.86 7.92
N ASP A 22 20.08 6.11 8.32
CA ASP A 22 20.96 6.48 9.42
C ASP A 22 20.24 7.40 10.40
N ASN A 23 19.73 6.83 11.48
CA ASN A 23 19.02 7.53 12.55
C ASN A 23 17.84 8.39 12.05
N VAL A 24 17.07 7.82 11.12
CA VAL A 24 15.94 8.51 10.46
C VAL A 24 14.74 8.56 11.39
N ASN A 25 14.11 9.75 11.45
CA ASN A 25 12.90 9.97 12.23
C ASN A 25 11.80 10.48 11.30
N LEU A 26 10.59 9.94 11.45
CA LEU A 26 9.38 10.35 10.75
C LEU A 26 8.25 10.44 11.77
N ALA A 27 7.43 11.48 11.68
CA ALA A 27 6.21 11.60 12.47
C ALA A 27 5.10 12.13 11.56
N VAL A 28 3.94 11.48 11.62
CA VAL A 28 2.75 11.81 10.82
C VAL A 28 1.59 12.04 11.77
N GLU A 29 0.91 13.18 11.62
CA GLU A 29 -0.27 13.49 12.43
C GLU A 29 -1.51 12.75 11.89
N ARG A 30 -2.50 12.57 12.76
CA ARG A 30 -3.75 11.91 12.38
C ARG A 30 -4.50 12.73 11.30
N GLY A 31 -4.81 12.09 10.18
CA GLY A 31 -5.51 12.72 9.04
C GLY A 31 -4.62 13.64 8.19
N GLU A 32 -3.30 13.64 8.43
CA GLU A 32 -2.34 14.41 7.63
C GLU A 32 -2.07 13.72 6.29
N ILE A 33 -1.92 14.51 5.23
CA ILE A 33 -1.30 14.08 3.97
C ILE A 33 0.18 14.46 4.05
N HIS A 34 1.02 13.47 4.32
CA HIS A 34 2.45 13.66 4.52
C HIS A 34 3.25 13.27 3.28
N ALA A 35 4.04 14.20 2.73
CA ALA A 35 4.88 13.96 1.56
C ALA A 35 6.33 13.69 1.98
N LEU A 36 6.87 12.53 1.60
CA LEU A 36 8.28 12.17 1.79
C LEU A 36 9.08 12.47 0.52
N CYS A 37 9.82 13.58 0.51
CA CYS A 37 10.59 14.07 -0.63
C CYS A 37 12.09 13.81 -0.45
N GLY A 38 12.81 13.60 -1.55
CA GLY A 38 14.27 13.40 -1.57
C GLY A 38 14.75 12.82 -2.89
N GLU A 39 16.06 12.83 -3.10
CA GLU A 39 16.70 12.28 -4.31
C GLU A 39 16.53 10.76 -4.39
N ASN A 40 16.71 10.21 -5.60
CA ASN A 40 16.74 8.76 -5.80
C ASN A 40 17.92 8.16 -5.01
N GLY A 41 17.65 7.07 -4.28
CA GLY A 41 18.63 6.48 -3.38
C GLY A 41 18.69 7.10 -1.98
N ALA A 42 17.91 8.14 -1.66
CA ALA A 42 17.88 8.77 -0.34
C ALA A 42 17.26 7.90 0.78
N GLY A 43 16.88 6.66 0.49
CA GLY A 43 16.33 5.74 1.48
C GLY A 43 14.81 5.78 1.66
N LYS A 44 14.06 6.60 0.89
CA LYS A 44 12.58 6.71 1.00
C LYS A 44 11.87 5.36 0.95
N SER A 45 12.09 4.61 -0.14
CA SER A 45 11.48 3.29 -0.31
C SER A 45 11.97 2.27 0.73
N THR A 46 13.19 2.43 1.25
CA THR A 46 13.69 1.58 2.34
C THR A 46 12.93 1.87 3.64
N LEU A 47 12.66 3.16 3.93
CA LEU A 47 11.87 3.56 5.11
C LEU A 47 10.45 2.99 5.03
N MET A 48 9.80 3.10 3.86
CA MET A 48 8.46 2.51 3.65
C MET A 48 8.47 0.98 3.75
N LYS A 49 9.51 0.31 3.24
CA LYS A 49 9.68 -1.15 3.39
C LYS A 49 9.92 -1.59 4.84
N VAL A 50 10.54 -0.76 5.66
CA VAL A 50 10.65 -0.98 7.12
C VAL A 50 9.26 -0.85 7.76
N LEU A 51 8.52 0.21 7.42
CA LEU A 51 7.18 0.45 7.96
C LEU A 51 6.19 -0.66 7.60
N SER A 52 6.26 -1.18 6.38
CA SER A 52 5.36 -2.25 5.90
C SER A 52 5.75 -3.67 6.37
N GLY A 53 6.88 -3.85 7.07
CA GLY A 53 7.34 -5.17 7.48
C GLY A 53 8.01 -6.00 6.37
N ILE A 54 8.20 -5.46 5.15
CA ILE A 54 9.04 -6.09 4.11
C ILE A 54 10.48 -6.25 4.61
N HIS A 55 10.98 -5.26 5.37
CA HIS A 55 12.16 -5.43 6.21
C HIS A 55 11.69 -5.77 7.61
N PRO A 56 11.78 -7.05 8.05
CA PRO A 56 11.18 -7.50 9.29
C PRO A 56 11.86 -6.88 10.51
N TYR A 57 11.12 -6.84 11.62
CA TYR A 57 11.64 -6.44 12.92
C TYR A 57 12.90 -7.23 13.26
N GLY A 58 13.93 -6.55 13.78
CA GLY A 58 15.26 -7.11 14.04
C GLY A 58 16.22 -7.05 12.84
N SER A 59 15.75 -6.72 11.64
CA SER A 59 16.62 -6.41 10.50
C SER A 59 17.00 -4.94 10.38
N TYR A 60 16.48 -4.11 11.27
CA TYR A 60 16.76 -2.68 11.44
C TYR A 60 16.78 -2.33 12.92
N GLU A 61 17.29 -1.16 13.27
CA GLU A 61 17.25 -0.58 14.62
C GLU A 61 16.20 0.54 14.67
N GLY A 62 15.77 0.87 15.89
CA GLY A 62 14.77 1.91 16.16
C GLY A 62 13.37 1.34 16.34
N ASP A 63 12.42 2.23 16.59
CA ASP A 63 11.05 1.89 16.94
C ASP A 63 10.04 2.44 15.94
N ILE A 64 9.02 1.64 15.62
CA ILE A 64 7.81 2.06 14.93
C ILE A 64 6.70 2.15 15.98
N ILE A 65 6.09 3.33 16.12
CA ILE A 65 4.97 3.56 17.03
C ILE A 65 3.76 3.93 16.18
N TYR A 66 2.71 3.14 16.27
CA TYR A 66 1.48 3.35 15.53
C TYR A 66 0.29 3.38 16.48
N ASN A 67 -0.55 4.42 16.41
CA ASN A 67 -1.63 4.67 17.36
C ASN A 67 -1.17 4.64 18.83
N GLY A 68 0.06 5.10 19.11
CA GLY A 68 0.64 5.11 20.46
C GLY A 68 1.21 3.78 20.94
N GLU A 69 1.16 2.71 20.14
CA GLU A 69 1.68 1.38 20.45
C GLU A 69 2.97 1.10 19.66
N VAL A 70 3.98 0.55 20.33
CA VAL A 70 5.18 0.07 19.65
C VAL A 70 4.85 -1.16 18.83
N CYS A 71 5.10 -1.10 17.52
CA CYS A 71 4.80 -2.14 16.57
C CYS A 71 6.08 -2.88 16.12
N LYS A 72 5.97 -4.19 15.96
CA LYS A 72 7.04 -5.09 15.52
C LYS A 72 6.54 -5.93 14.36
N PHE A 73 6.67 -5.39 13.16
CA PHE A 73 6.19 -6.05 11.95
C PHE A 73 7.25 -7.05 11.46
N ASN A 74 6.89 -8.32 11.35
CA ASN A 74 7.74 -9.37 10.81
C ASN A 74 7.38 -9.72 9.36
N THR A 75 6.14 -9.39 8.96
CA THR A 75 5.59 -9.64 7.64
C THR A 75 4.75 -8.46 7.19
N LEU A 76 4.48 -8.38 5.88
CA LEU A 76 3.54 -7.41 5.32
C LEU A 76 2.14 -7.54 5.95
N HIS A 77 1.72 -8.77 6.22
CA HIS A 77 0.42 -9.04 6.84
C HIS A 77 0.28 -8.42 8.24
N ASP A 78 1.37 -8.30 8.99
CA ASP A 78 1.33 -7.70 10.34
C ASP A 78 1.00 -6.20 10.27
N SER A 79 1.55 -5.47 9.28
CA SER A 79 1.26 -4.06 9.05
C SER A 79 -0.14 -3.86 8.50
N GLU A 80 -0.57 -4.71 7.56
CA GLU A 80 -1.93 -4.70 7.00
C GLU A 80 -2.99 -4.96 8.07
N ALA A 81 -2.74 -5.91 8.99
CA ALA A 81 -3.64 -6.19 10.12
C ALA A 81 -3.80 -4.99 11.09
N LYS A 82 -2.83 -4.06 11.11
CA LYS A 82 -2.92 -2.79 11.84
C LYS A 82 -3.58 -1.68 10.99
N GLY A 83 -3.83 -1.93 9.69
CA GLY A 83 -4.40 -0.98 8.75
C GLY A 83 -3.37 -0.10 8.04
N ILE A 84 -2.08 -0.46 8.08
CA ILE A 84 -1.03 0.18 7.30
C ILE A 84 -0.87 -0.59 6.00
N VAL A 85 -1.15 0.05 4.86
CA VAL A 85 -1.06 -0.56 3.54
C VAL A 85 -0.10 0.24 2.68
N ILE A 86 0.72 -0.44 1.89
CA ILE A 86 1.65 0.18 0.96
C ILE A 86 1.21 -0.09 -0.49
N ILE A 87 1.22 0.97 -1.31
CA ILE A 87 1.06 0.84 -2.76
C ILE A 87 2.46 0.85 -3.37
N HIS A 88 2.81 -0.24 -4.06
CA HIS A 88 4.08 -0.34 -4.75
C HIS A 88 4.03 0.41 -6.09
N GLN A 89 5.17 0.95 -6.52
CA GLN A 89 5.32 1.59 -7.83
C GLN A 89 5.08 0.63 -9.00
N GLU A 90 5.45 -0.65 -8.82
CA GLU A 90 5.16 -1.70 -9.80
C GLU A 90 3.73 -2.17 -9.60
N LEU A 91 2.90 -1.99 -10.62
CA LEU A 91 1.51 -2.43 -10.62
C LEU A 91 1.46 -3.96 -10.48
N ALA A 92 0.94 -4.45 -9.35
CA ALA A 92 0.75 -5.87 -9.09
C ALA A 92 -0.53 -6.43 -9.76
N LEU A 93 -0.91 -5.86 -10.92
CA LEU A 93 -2.08 -6.28 -11.67
C LEU A 93 -1.71 -7.34 -12.71
N ILE A 94 -2.58 -8.32 -12.85
CA ILE A 94 -2.46 -9.37 -13.88
C ILE A 94 -3.16 -8.88 -15.16
N PRO A 95 -2.41 -8.61 -16.27
CA PRO A 95 -2.96 -7.95 -17.45
C PRO A 95 -4.10 -8.70 -18.15
N MET A 96 -4.12 -10.04 -18.02
CA MET A 96 -5.08 -10.91 -18.67
C MET A 96 -6.35 -11.17 -17.83
N LEU A 97 -6.39 -10.67 -16.61
CA LEU A 97 -7.58 -10.68 -15.76
C LEU A 97 -8.34 -9.37 -15.91
N SER A 98 -9.65 -9.41 -15.63
CA SER A 98 -10.48 -8.22 -15.57
C SER A 98 -10.15 -7.35 -14.34
N ILE A 99 -10.69 -6.14 -14.32
CA ILE A 99 -10.57 -5.23 -13.18
C ILE A 99 -11.12 -5.91 -11.92
N GLY A 100 -12.33 -6.45 -11.98
CA GLY A 100 -12.97 -7.09 -10.82
C GLY A 100 -12.22 -8.33 -10.33
N GLU A 101 -11.70 -9.17 -11.26
CA GLU A 101 -10.87 -10.31 -10.88
C GLU A 101 -9.58 -9.88 -10.19
N ASN A 102 -8.90 -8.82 -10.67
CA ASN A 102 -7.71 -8.30 -10.02
C ASN A 102 -8.00 -7.72 -8.63
N MET A 103 -9.12 -7.01 -8.48
CA MET A 103 -9.51 -6.39 -7.20
C MET A 103 -9.81 -7.42 -6.12
N PHE A 104 -10.39 -8.55 -6.49
CA PHE A 104 -10.85 -9.59 -5.55
C PHE A 104 -10.02 -10.86 -5.60
N LEU A 105 -8.87 -10.85 -6.27
CA LEU A 105 -8.00 -12.03 -6.41
C LEU A 105 -7.66 -12.63 -5.04
N GLY A 106 -8.10 -13.87 -4.81
CA GLY A 106 -7.95 -14.58 -3.54
C GLY A 106 -9.01 -14.25 -2.46
N ASN A 107 -9.87 -13.25 -2.72
CA ASN A 107 -10.96 -12.79 -1.83
C ASN A 107 -12.30 -12.71 -2.57
N GLU A 108 -12.50 -13.54 -3.59
CA GLU A 108 -13.72 -13.58 -4.39
C GLU A 108 -14.93 -13.90 -3.50
N LYS A 109 -16.08 -13.32 -3.82
CA LYS A 109 -17.33 -13.60 -3.09
C LYS A 109 -17.76 -15.04 -3.28
N LYS A 110 -18.06 -15.72 -2.18
CA LYS A 110 -18.44 -17.15 -2.18
C LYS A 110 -19.93 -17.31 -2.48
N GLY A 111 -20.24 -18.12 -3.48
CA GLY A 111 -21.60 -18.58 -3.78
C GLY A 111 -21.86 -19.99 -3.23
N LYS A 112 -23.08 -20.52 -3.46
CA LYS A 112 -23.47 -21.87 -3.00
C LYS A 112 -22.65 -22.99 -3.64
N PHE A 113 -22.15 -22.81 -4.86
CA PHE A 113 -21.45 -23.81 -5.65
C PHE A 113 -20.11 -23.29 -6.23
N GLY A 114 -19.46 -22.34 -5.61
CA GLY A 114 -18.20 -21.75 -6.09
C GLY A 114 -18.15 -20.24 -5.91
N ILE A 115 -17.44 -19.55 -6.81
CA ILE A 115 -17.33 -18.09 -6.78
C ILE A 115 -18.62 -17.46 -7.33
N ASN A 116 -19.14 -16.46 -6.63
CA ASN A 116 -20.24 -15.62 -7.09
C ASN A 116 -19.69 -14.41 -7.86
N TRP A 117 -19.50 -14.59 -9.16
CA TRP A 117 -18.94 -13.55 -10.02
C TRP A 117 -19.83 -12.31 -10.14
N ASP A 118 -21.15 -12.47 -10.16
CA ASP A 118 -22.08 -11.34 -10.24
C ASP A 118 -21.94 -10.42 -9.02
N GLU A 119 -21.86 -10.99 -7.83
CA GLU A 119 -21.64 -10.25 -6.60
C GLU A 119 -20.24 -9.65 -6.54
N THR A 120 -19.23 -10.40 -6.98
CA THR A 120 -17.84 -9.94 -7.03
C THR A 120 -17.71 -8.71 -7.94
N TYR A 121 -18.26 -8.75 -9.15
CA TYR A 121 -18.22 -7.62 -10.07
C TYR A 121 -19.07 -6.44 -9.58
N SER A 122 -20.25 -6.70 -9.00
CA SER A 122 -21.07 -5.63 -8.42
C SER A 122 -20.36 -4.89 -7.29
N GLU A 123 -19.62 -5.61 -6.46
CA GLU A 123 -18.83 -5.00 -5.38
C GLU A 123 -17.62 -4.25 -5.93
N ALA A 124 -16.94 -4.79 -6.94
CA ALA A 124 -15.85 -4.10 -7.63
C ALA A 124 -16.31 -2.75 -8.21
N GLU A 125 -17.49 -2.70 -8.85
CA GLU A 125 -18.03 -1.46 -9.42
C GLU A 125 -18.29 -0.38 -8.37
N LYS A 126 -18.67 -0.76 -7.15
CA LYS A 126 -18.83 0.20 -6.05
C LYS A 126 -17.51 0.85 -5.65
N HIS A 127 -16.44 0.07 -5.51
CA HIS A 127 -15.11 0.59 -5.19
C HIS A 127 -14.51 1.38 -6.36
N MET A 128 -14.71 0.93 -7.60
CA MET A 128 -14.32 1.67 -8.80
C MET A 128 -14.98 3.06 -8.86
N ALA A 129 -16.25 3.15 -8.50
CA ALA A 129 -16.97 4.43 -8.45
C ALA A 129 -16.37 5.40 -7.42
N GLN A 130 -15.86 4.92 -6.29
CA GLN A 130 -15.22 5.74 -5.27
C GLN A 130 -13.95 6.43 -5.77
N VAL A 131 -13.20 5.77 -6.66
CA VAL A 131 -11.98 6.33 -7.28
C VAL A 131 -12.24 7.00 -8.63
N GLY A 132 -13.50 7.11 -9.04
CA GLY A 132 -13.89 7.77 -10.31
C GLY A 132 -13.61 6.94 -11.56
N LEU A 133 -13.36 5.63 -11.44
CA LEU A 133 -13.17 4.71 -12.56
C LEU A 133 -14.54 4.33 -13.15
N LYS A 134 -14.72 4.56 -14.46
CA LYS A 134 -16.01 4.41 -15.16
C LYS A 134 -16.06 3.18 -16.08
N GLU A 135 -15.00 2.41 -16.14
CA GLU A 135 -14.92 1.17 -16.90
C GLU A 135 -15.85 0.11 -16.31
N SER A 136 -16.20 -0.91 -17.09
CA SER A 136 -16.86 -2.11 -16.55
C SER A 136 -15.86 -2.93 -15.73
N ALA A 137 -16.29 -3.51 -14.61
CA ALA A 137 -15.47 -4.41 -13.81
C ALA A 137 -15.00 -5.66 -14.61
N GLN A 138 -15.64 -5.97 -15.72
CA GLN A 138 -15.25 -7.06 -16.63
C GLN A 138 -14.19 -6.66 -17.65
N THR A 139 -13.81 -5.36 -17.75
CA THR A 139 -12.77 -4.90 -18.66
C THR A 139 -11.41 -5.47 -18.25
N LEU A 140 -10.63 -5.98 -19.22
CA LEU A 140 -9.30 -6.51 -18.94
C LEU A 140 -8.32 -5.39 -18.63
N ILE A 141 -7.40 -5.65 -17.71
CA ILE A 141 -6.36 -4.69 -17.31
C ILE A 141 -5.51 -4.24 -18.49
N LYS A 142 -5.16 -5.14 -19.41
CA LYS A 142 -4.38 -4.79 -20.62
C LYS A 142 -5.07 -3.76 -21.54
N ASP A 143 -6.39 -3.64 -21.46
CA ASP A 143 -7.20 -2.80 -22.34
C ASP A 143 -7.40 -1.39 -21.78
N ILE A 144 -6.87 -1.10 -20.58
CA ILE A 144 -6.89 0.21 -19.94
C ILE A 144 -5.49 0.82 -19.83
N GLY A 145 -5.41 2.15 -19.92
CA GLY A 145 -4.14 2.87 -19.79
C GLY A 145 -3.58 2.85 -18.35
N THR A 146 -2.26 3.08 -18.22
CA THR A 146 -1.52 2.99 -16.96
C THR A 146 -2.13 3.84 -15.84
N GLY A 147 -2.59 5.07 -16.13
CA GLY A 147 -3.26 5.90 -15.11
C GLY A 147 -4.53 5.27 -14.55
N LYS A 148 -5.30 4.54 -15.38
CA LYS A 148 -6.47 3.80 -14.90
C LYS A 148 -6.09 2.53 -14.15
N GLN A 149 -4.98 1.88 -14.53
CA GLN A 149 -4.43 0.75 -13.78
C GLN A 149 -4.03 1.17 -12.36
N GLN A 150 -3.47 2.36 -12.18
CA GLN A 150 -3.20 2.92 -10.85
C GLN A 150 -4.48 3.12 -10.04
N LEU A 151 -5.56 3.62 -10.66
CA LEU A 151 -6.86 3.73 -9.99
C LEU A 151 -7.44 2.35 -9.60
N VAL A 152 -7.19 1.30 -10.39
CA VAL A 152 -7.57 -0.07 -10.02
C VAL A 152 -6.82 -0.55 -8.78
N GLU A 153 -5.51 -0.28 -8.68
CA GLU A 153 -4.73 -0.59 -7.47
C GLU A 153 -5.31 0.12 -6.24
N ILE A 154 -5.63 1.41 -6.36
CA ILE A 154 -6.26 2.16 -5.27
C ILE A 154 -7.62 1.55 -4.90
N ALA A 155 -8.47 1.25 -5.91
CA ALA A 155 -9.78 0.64 -5.68
C ALA A 155 -9.68 -0.74 -5.01
N LYS A 156 -8.68 -1.55 -5.40
CA LYS A 156 -8.38 -2.84 -4.76
C LYS A 156 -8.11 -2.69 -3.27
N LEU A 157 -7.37 -1.66 -2.89
CA LEU A 157 -7.05 -1.38 -1.49
C LEU A 157 -8.26 -0.91 -0.69
N LEU A 158 -9.21 -0.17 -1.29
CA LEU A 158 -10.45 0.23 -0.63
C LEU A 158 -11.37 -0.95 -0.24
N ASN A 159 -11.15 -2.12 -0.82
CA ASN A 159 -11.83 -3.36 -0.43
C ASN A 159 -11.29 -3.93 0.90
N VAL A 160 -10.12 -3.47 1.37
CA VAL A 160 -9.57 -3.76 2.70
C VAL A 160 -10.04 -2.65 3.64
N ASP A 161 -10.31 -2.95 4.90
CA ASP A 161 -10.67 -1.94 5.91
C ASP A 161 -9.44 -1.08 6.25
N ILE A 162 -9.15 -0.13 5.33
CA ILE A 162 -7.93 0.67 5.35
C ILE A 162 -8.11 1.82 6.33
N LYS A 163 -7.27 1.88 7.35
CA LYS A 163 -7.19 3.02 8.27
C LYS A 163 -6.24 4.10 7.76
N GLU A 164 -5.24 3.72 6.97
CA GLU A 164 -4.26 4.62 6.37
C GLU A 164 -3.66 4.05 5.08
N LEU A 165 -3.51 4.93 4.09
CA LEU A 165 -2.90 4.62 2.81
C LEU A 165 -1.53 5.31 2.73
N ILE A 166 -0.48 4.54 2.48
CA ILE A 166 0.86 5.04 2.22
C ILE A 166 1.17 4.81 0.75
N GLU A 167 1.40 5.88 0.02
CA GLU A 167 1.73 5.84 -1.40
C GLU A 167 3.21 6.16 -1.63
N ASP A 168 3.93 5.25 -2.27
CA ASP A 168 5.35 5.43 -2.64
C ASP A 168 5.42 5.96 -4.08
N TYR A 169 5.45 7.30 -4.24
CA TYR A 169 5.60 7.96 -5.53
C TYR A 169 7.08 8.21 -5.86
N ASP A 170 7.55 7.66 -6.97
CA ASP A 170 8.80 8.08 -7.59
C ASP A 170 8.54 9.31 -8.48
N THR A 171 9.24 10.41 -8.17
CA THR A 171 9.13 11.69 -8.89
C THR A 171 9.59 11.63 -10.36
N ASN A 172 10.07 10.49 -10.85
CA ASN A 172 10.47 10.30 -12.24
C ASN A 172 9.31 10.04 -13.23
N THR A 173 8.08 9.90 -12.78
CA THR A 173 6.93 9.56 -13.65
C THR A 173 6.29 10.77 -14.32
N PHE A 174 6.70 11.99 -13.95
CA PHE A 174 6.23 13.24 -14.59
C PHE A 174 7.32 13.84 -15.48
N ARG A 175 7.51 13.26 -16.68
CA ARG A 175 8.15 13.89 -17.83
C ARG A 175 7.31 13.72 -19.08
#